data_0bb476f568bd54d5488d20c91971b4bf
#
_entry.id   0bb476f568bd54d5488d20c91971b4bf
#
_cell.length_a   1.000
_cell.length_b   1.000
_cell.length_c   1.000
_cell.angle_alpha   90.00
_cell.angle_beta   90.00
_cell.angle_gamma   90.00
#
_symmetry.space_group_name_H-M   'P 1'
#
loop_
_entity.id
_entity.type
_entity.pdbx_description
1 polymer ?
#
loop_
_entity_poly.entity_id
_entity_poly.type
_entity_poly.pdbx_seq_one_letter_code
_entity_poly.pdbx_strand_id
1 'polypeptide(L)'
;MYPSDCMGNKKVYAVILVIVLVVAAAGAYFAFSSSDDSYRSSNTDGRLAVLGNADENDYLDSKDIDVINDMIENGKYSQMADANNDGVVNDADAKMVQEIIDLKKYNEGKADSEKKSMTVNYISVDNKVLSAEIPVLKIVILNSQRSLSLAIAINAGDNIVALNDYIYTYWDENLFKNYKDLPTVGDRKEPSLEEILKTDADTIYAGSETKYGVNIQGNTLGDKQVLRLVTYEDGRLADGALMLGFFTDHDEDAQKYVKWMDDLTSKINDKLSKIEDKDKTRFYVGTPTYMYAGLDGVSTALSASGATNVGNLIVTDPTKPGASTSEYIEDILKCNPQYIIGGKYIYTHQSESEIKAVYDSMDFSKFAITDGYVNNEIYMINYDLPFCIHTLIGSTIFFPEAFSVAELEDTIKDYLSQFCETNGYEFNMYNFVYFPAD
;
A
#
# COMPACT_ATOMS: atom_id res chain seq x y z
N MET A 1 31.28 -8.79 24.28
CA MET A 1 32.31 -8.78 23.21
C MET A 1 31.55 -9.17 21.94
N TYR A 2 31.07 -8.21 21.19
CA TYR A 2 30.21 -8.48 20.01
C TYR A 2 31.08 -9.08 18.89
N PRO A 3 30.62 -10.12 18.20
CA PRO A 3 31.33 -10.61 17.03
C PRO A 3 31.18 -9.56 15.91
N SER A 4 32.30 -8.97 15.51
CA SER A 4 32.43 -8.01 14.41
C SER A 4 32.21 -8.63 13.01
N ASP A 5 31.77 -9.87 12.93
CA ASP A 5 31.84 -10.69 11.71
C ASP A 5 30.53 -10.85 10.94
N CYS A 6 29.43 -10.23 11.41
CA CYS A 6 28.19 -10.15 10.60
C CYS A 6 28.31 -9.11 9.46
N MET A 7 29.44 -8.37 9.41
CA MET A 7 29.71 -7.32 8.43
C MET A 7 31.02 -7.56 7.69
N GLY A 8 30.95 -8.41 6.71
CA GLY A 8 32.01 -8.54 5.70
C GLY A 8 31.98 -7.36 4.72
N ASN A 9 32.86 -6.40 4.93
CA ASN A 9 33.28 -5.30 4.06
C ASN A 9 32.69 -3.89 4.34
N LYS A 10 33.61 -2.95 4.50
CA LYS A 10 33.38 -1.51 4.68
C LYS A 10 32.51 -0.84 3.58
N LYS A 11 32.23 -1.54 2.48
CA LYS A 11 31.28 -1.10 1.42
C LYS A 11 29.80 -1.25 1.82
N VAL A 12 29.49 -2.09 2.80
CA VAL A 12 28.12 -2.28 3.30
C VAL A 12 27.67 -1.09 4.14
N TYR A 13 28.56 -0.41 4.85
CA TYR A 13 28.23 0.79 5.63
C TYR A 13 27.76 1.97 4.76
N ALA A 14 28.27 2.09 3.54
CA ALA A 14 27.82 3.14 2.62
C ALA A 14 26.40 2.86 2.08
N VAL A 15 26.03 1.60 1.94
CA VAL A 15 24.68 1.19 1.49
C VAL A 15 23.67 1.30 2.62
N ILE A 16 24.07 0.94 3.86
CA ILE A 16 23.22 1.06 5.05
C ILE A 16 22.96 2.55 5.39
N LEU A 17 23.95 3.42 5.24
CA LEU A 17 23.76 4.87 5.45
C LEU A 17 22.80 5.49 4.41
N VAL A 18 22.75 4.95 3.20
CA VAL A 18 21.79 5.34 2.17
C VAL A 18 20.38 4.83 2.51
N ILE A 19 20.25 3.61 3.05
CA ILE A 19 18.94 3.04 3.46
C ILE A 19 18.39 3.75 4.71
N VAL A 20 19.22 4.11 5.68
CA VAL A 20 18.80 4.84 6.90
C VAL A 20 18.42 6.29 6.61
N LEU A 21 19.05 6.94 5.62
CA LEU A 21 18.61 8.26 5.13
C LEU A 21 17.28 8.22 4.38
N VAL A 22 16.91 7.06 3.85
CA VAL A 22 15.64 6.83 3.13
C VAL A 22 14.45 6.68 4.10
N VAL A 23 14.68 6.13 5.29
CA VAL A 23 13.63 5.98 6.31
C VAL A 23 13.38 7.28 7.10
N ALA A 24 14.38 8.20 7.15
CA ALA A 24 14.22 9.51 7.78
C ALA A 24 13.43 10.53 6.94
N ALA A 25 13.06 10.15 5.72
CA ALA A 25 12.23 10.94 4.82
C ALA A 25 11.13 10.04 4.25
N ALA A 26 10.13 9.70 5.06
CA ALA A 26 8.92 9.06 4.57
C ALA A 26 8.14 9.96 3.57
N GLY A 27 8.68 11.12 3.24
CA GLY A 27 8.29 12.01 2.15
C GLY A 27 9.32 12.17 1.03
N ALA A 28 10.49 11.51 1.07
CA ALA A 28 11.57 11.73 0.09
C ALA A 28 12.02 10.47 -0.66
N TYR A 29 11.21 9.42 -0.69
CA TYR A 29 11.66 8.11 -1.23
C TYR A 29 11.77 8.06 -2.76
N PHE A 30 11.41 9.09 -3.51
CA PHE A 30 11.43 9.06 -4.98
C PHE A 30 12.61 9.77 -5.64
N ALA A 31 13.64 10.18 -4.92
CA ALA A 31 14.75 10.98 -5.49
C ALA A 31 15.94 10.17 -6.04
N PHE A 32 15.93 8.84 -6.12
CA PHE A 32 17.06 8.08 -6.69
C PHE A 32 16.65 6.85 -7.47
N SER A 33 16.00 7.05 -8.61
CA SER A 33 16.07 6.08 -9.69
C SER A 33 16.22 6.82 -11.00
N SER A 34 17.39 6.64 -11.62
CA SER A 34 17.72 6.88 -13.02
C SER A 34 17.17 8.15 -13.69
N SER A 35 18.04 8.85 -14.36
CA SER A 35 17.82 9.85 -15.38
C SER A 35 16.74 9.45 -16.40
N ASP A 36 15.50 9.51 -16.02
CA ASP A 36 14.36 9.69 -16.92
C ASP A 36 13.30 10.43 -16.10
N ASP A 37 12.77 11.47 -16.65
CA ASP A 37 11.89 12.46 -16.08
C ASP A 37 10.84 11.84 -15.15
N SER A 38 11.11 11.87 -13.82
CA SER A 38 10.05 11.57 -12.87
C SER A 38 9.04 12.71 -12.96
N TYR A 39 7.83 12.39 -13.29
CA TYR A 39 6.70 13.32 -13.42
C TYR A 39 6.39 14.10 -12.14
N ARG A 40 6.92 13.67 -11.00
CA ARG A 40 6.76 14.35 -9.72
C ARG A 40 7.94 15.26 -9.45
N SER A 41 7.66 16.50 -9.12
CA SER A 41 8.67 17.40 -8.61
C SER A 41 9.27 16.84 -7.31
N SER A 42 10.60 16.88 -7.17
CA SER A 42 11.31 16.46 -5.96
C SER A 42 10.95 17.29 -4.71
N ASN A 43 10.14 18.33 -4.85
CA ASN A 43 9.80 19.29 -3.81
C ASN A 43 8.34 19.22 -3.34
N THR A 44 7.54 18.29 -3.86
CA THR A 44 6.13 18.18 -3.51
C THR A 44 5.81 16.79 -3.01
N ASP A 45 4.98 16.71 -1.98
CA ASP A 45 4.45 15.46 -1.42
C ASP A 45 3.19 14.99 -2.16
N GLY A 46 2.86 15.59 -3.28
CA GLY A 46 1.65 15.33 -4.06
C GLY A 46 1.50 13.86 -4.46
N ARG A 47 0.38 13.29 -4.10
CA ARG A 47 0.07 11.87 -4.32
C ARG A 47 -1.08 11.67 -5.31
N LEU A 48 -1.84 12.72 -5.59
CA LEU A 48 -2.88 12.72 -6.61
C LEU A 48 -2.26 12.97 -7.99
N ALA A 49 -2.02 11.89 -8.74
CA ALA A 49 -1.31 11.92 -10.01
C ALA A 49 -2.23 12.16 -11.22
N VAL A 50 -3.16 13.11 -11.10
CA VAL A 50 -4.05 13.58 -12.18
C VAL A 50 -3.47 14.84 -12.79
N LEU A 51 -3.34 14.89 -14.11
CA LEU A 51 -2.87 16.11 -14.79
C LEU A 51 -3.90 17.24 -14.58
N GLY A 52 -3.40 18.41 -14.28
CA GLY A 52 -4.18 19.53 -13.78
C GLY A 52 -3.96 19.80 -12.29
N ASN A 53 -3.45 18.82 -11.51
CA ASN A 53 -2.99 19.00 -10.13
C ASN A 53 -1.62 19.72 -10.14
N ALA A 54 -1.64 21.02 -10.41
CA ALA A 54 -0.46 21.80 -10.75
C ALA A 54 0.40 22.16 -9.54
N ASP A 55 -0.16 22.24 -8.35
CA ASP A 55 0.58 22.44 -7.09
C ASP A 55 1.08 21.11 -6.50
N GLU A 56 0.75 19.99 -7.16
CA GLU A 56 1.18 18.63 -6.83
C GLU A 56 0.86 18.23 -5.38
N ASN A 57 -0.27 18.66 -4.85
CA ASN A 57 -0.75 18.24 -3.54
C ASN A 57 -1.73 17.03 -3.64
N ASP A 58 -2.53 16.79 -2.61
CA ASP A 58 -3.50 15.68 -2.54
C ASP A 58 -4.90 16.06 -3.07
N TYR A 59 -5.05 17.24 -3.65
CA TYR A 59 -6.33 17.81 -4.09
C TYR A 59 -6.23 18.27 -5.54
N LEU A 60 -7.33 18.32 -6.23
CA LEU A 60 -7.48 19.06 -7.47
C LEU A 60 -8.54 20.12 -7.22
N ASP A 61 -8.10 21.37 -7.04
CA ASP A 61 -8.97 22.48 -6.65
C ASP A 61 -8.63 23.79 -7.39
N SER A 62 -9.24 24.90 -6.99
CA SER A 62 -9.03 26.20 -7.62
C SER A 62 -7.60 26.75 -7.44
N LYS A 63 -6.81 26.24 -6.49
CA LYS A 63 -5.41 26.66 -6.32
C LYS A 63 -4.53 26.17 -7.46
N ASP A 64 -4.87 25.00 -8.04
CA ASP A 64 -4.20 24.52 -9.25
C ASP A 64 -4.35 25.48 -10.41
N ILE A 65 -5.56 26.08 -10.57
CA ILE A 65 -5.81 27.11 -11.57
C ILE A 65 -4.92 28.34 -11.34
N ASP A 66 -4.74 28.75 -10.07
CA ASP A 66 -3.86 29.85 -9.73
C ASP A 66 -2.40 29.55 -10.09
N VAL A 67 -1.93 28.31 -9.82
CA VAL A 67 -0.58 27.85 -10.18
C VAL A 67 -0.40 27.77 -11.69
N ILE A 68 -1.38 27.23 -12.43
CA ILE A 68 -1.35 27.18 -13.90
C ILE A 68 -1.23 28.62 -14.46
N ASN A 69 -2.05 29.57 -13.96
CA ASN A 69 -1.99 30.96 -14.39
C ASN A 69 -0.63 31.61 -14.09
N ASP A 70 -0.02 31.35 -12.90
CA ASP A 70 1.35 31.82 -12.62
C ASP A 70 2.38 31.25 -13.61
N MET A 71 2.24 29.95 -13.96
CA MET A 71 3.10 29.32 -14.95
C MET A 71 2.96 29.94 -16.34
N ILE A 72 1.74 30.25 -16.78
CA ILE A 72 1.47 30.92 -18.06
C ILE A 72 2.14 32.30 -18.07
N GLU A 73 1.93 33.11 -17.03
CA GLU A 73 2.52 34.47 -16.93
C GLU A 73 4.06 34.44 -16.96
N ASN A 74 4.68 33.40 -16.37
CA ASN A 74 6.12 33.27 -16.26
C ASN A 74 6.76 32.40 -17.35
N GLY A 75 5.99 31.89 -18.30
CA GLY A 75 6.48 31.01 -19.37
C GLY A 75 7.08 29.71 -18.85
N LYS A 76 6.55 29.15 -17.75
CA LYS A 76 6.99 27.88 -17.14
C LYS A 76 6.15 26.73 -17.65
N TYR A 77 6.74 25.53 -17.57
CA TYR A 77 6.08 24.26 -17.88
C TYR A 77 6.21 23.28 -16.73
N SER A 78 5.14 22.56 -16.44
CA SER A 78 5.13 21.35 -15.63
C SER A 78 4.18 20.36 -16.30
N GLN A 79 4.53 19.08 -16.32
CA GLN A 79 3.64 18.04 -16.84
C GLN A 79 2.35 17.95 -16.03
N MET A 80 2.40 18.18 -14.72
CA MET A 80 1.21 18.16 -13.88
C MET A 80 0.28 19.34 -14.15
N ALA A 81 0.80 20.48 -14.63
CA ALA A 81 0.01 21.64 -15.03
C ALA A 81 -0.58 21.55 -16.45
N ASP A 82 -0.08 20.62 -17.28
CA ASP A 82 -0.55 20.35 -18.65
C ASP A 82 -1.77 19.40 -18.59
N ALA A 83 -2.91 19.91 -18.17
CA ALA A 83 -4.11 19.13 -17.90
C ALA A 83 -4.63 18.37 -19.12
N ASN A 84 -4.54 18.97 -20.31
CA ASN A 84 -5.00 18.41 -21.56
C ASN A 84 -3.93 17.53 -22.26
N ASN A 85 -2.69 17.51 -21.72
CA ASN A 85 -1.55 16.74 -22.23
C ASN A 85 -1.20 17.07 -23.70
N ASP A 86 -1.23 18.37 -24.07
CA ASP A 86 -0.85 18.81 -25.42
C ASP A 86 0.60 19.31 -25.53
N GLY A 87 1.34 19.31 -24.40
CA GLY A 87 2.75 19.69 -24.30
C GLY A 87 2.97 21.20 -24.05
N VAL A 88 1.91 21.94 -23.76
CA VAL A 88 1.97 23.40 -23.51
C VAL A 88 1.08 23.76 -22.34
N VAL A 89 1.57 24.47 -21.34
CA VAL A 89 0.75 25.03 -20.26
C VAL A 89 0.16 26.35 -20.70
N ASN A 90 -1.18 26.43 -20.83
CA ASN A 90 -1.92 27.58 -21.32
C ASN A 90 -3.36 27.65 -20.74
N ASP A 91 -4.16 28.64 -21.18
CA ASP A 91 -5.54 28.85 -20.69
C ASP A 91 -6.45 27.63 -20.87
N ALA A 92 -6.14 26.71 -21.80
CA ALA A 92 -6.95 25.50 -22.00
C ALA A 92 -6.80 24.54 -20.82
N ASP A 93 -5.64 24.50 -20.16
CA ASP A 93 -5.40 23.67 -18.99
C ASP A 93 -6.14 24.19 -17.78
N ALA A 94 -6.04 25.50 -17.51
CA ALA A 94 -6.80 26.15 -16.44
C ALA A 94 -8.32 25.93 -16.63
N LYS A 95 -8.79 26.01 -17.88
CA LYS A 95 -10.20 25.74 -18.22
C LYS A 95 -10.57 24.29 -17.99
N MET A 96 -9.71 23.33 -18.35
CA MET A 96 -9.95 21.91 -18.13
C MET A 96 -10.04 21.58 -16.63
N VAL A 97 -9.15 22.15 -15.81
CA VAL A 97 -9.22 22.00 -14.34
C VAL A 97 -10.55 22.55 -13.81
N GLN A 98 -11.00 23.73 -14.28
CA GLN A 98 -12.29 24.28 -13.88
C GLN A 98 -13.44 23.37 -14.30
N GLU A 99 -13.40 22.78 -15.50
CA GLU A 99 -14.41 21.84 -16.00
C GLU A 99 -14.46 20.56 -15.14
N ILE A 100 -13.32 20.04 -14.66
CA ILE A 100 -13.25 18.90 -13.73
C ILE A 100 -13.94 19.26 -12.40
N ILE A 101 -13.60 20.41 -11.82
CA ILE A 101 -14.19 20.90 -10.56
C ILE A 101 -15.72 21.06 -10.72
N ASP A 102 -16.15 21.68 -11.80
CA ASP A 102 -17.58 21.89 -12.07
C ASP A 102 -18.33 20.58 -12.30
N LEU A 103 -17.71 19.60 -12.96
CA LEU A 103 -18.27 18.26 -13.16
C LEU A 103 -18.48 17.55 -11.83
N LYS A 104 -17.45 17.49 -10.98
CA LYS A 104 -17.53 16.83 -9.66
C LYS A 104 -18.64 17.47 -8.81
N LYS A 105 -18.67 18.79 -8.76
CA LYS A 105 -19.72 19.53 -8.08
C LYS A 105 -21.12 19.27 -8.68
N TYR A 106 -21.22 19.11 -10.00
CA TYR A 106 -22.49 18.78 -10.66
C TYR A 106 -22.95 17.37 -10.27
N ASN A 107 -22.04 16.40 -10.17
CA ASN A 107 -22.32 14.99 -9.88
C ASN A 107 -22.65 14.72 -8.41
N GLU A 108 -22.25 15.61 -7.52
CA GLU A 108 -22.46 15.47 -6.08
C GLU A 108 -23.94 15.18 -5.75
N GLY A 109 -24.17 14.07 -5.02
CA GLY A 109 -25.50 13.63 -4.58
C GLY A 109 -26.44 13.16 -5.70
N LYS A 110 -25.97 12.98 -6.93
CA LYS A 110 -26.77 12.47 -8.04
C LYS A 110 -26.77 10.96 -8.13
N ALA A 111 -27.88 10.40 -8.62
CA ALA A 111 -27.92 9.02 -9.04
C ALA A 111 -27.02 8.79 -10.26
N ASP A 112 -26.43 7.61 -10.40
CA ASP A 112 -25.48 7.30 -11.48
C ASP A 112 -26.01 7.58 -12.87
N SER A 113 -27.31 7.34 -13.12
CA SER A 113 -27.96 7.62 -14.39
C SER A 113 -28.08 9.12 -14.72
N GLU A 114 -27.85 10.01 -13.75
CA GLU A 114 -27.93 11.48 -13.91
C GLU A 114 -26.54 12.13 -13.91
N LYS A 115 -25.49 11.36 -13.58
CA LYS A 115 -24.12 11.85 -13.59
C LYS A 115 -23.65 12.12 -15.03
N LYS A 116 -22.86 13.17 -15.16
CA LYS A 116 -22.13 13.47 -16.40
C LYS A 116 -20.73 12.91 -16.31
N SER A 117 -20.11 12.67 -17.47
CA SER A 117 -18.73 12.22 -17.57
C SER A 117 -17.86 13.18 -18.38
N MET A 118 -16.55 13.11 -18.13
CA MET A 118 -15.53 13.70 -18.99
C MET A 118 -14.25 12.87 -18.94
N THR A 119 -13.41 13.03 -19.96
CA THR A 119 -12.09 12.41 -19.99
C THR A 119 -11.06 13.27 -19.25
N VAL A 120 -10.24 12.64 -18.39
CA VAL A 120 -9.11 13.26 -17.70
C VAL A 120 -7.83 12.52 -18.03
N ASN A 121 -6.68 13.17 -17.88
CA ASN A 121 -5.38 12.56 -18.03
C ASN A 121 -4.75 12.29 -16.66
N TYR A 122 -4.06 11.18 -16.49
CA TYR A 122 -3.41 10.80 -15.24
C TYR A 122 -2.10 10.05 -15.48
N ILE A 123 -1.24 10.02 -14.48
CA ILE A 123 0.00 9.26 -14.52
C ILE A 123 -0.24 7.91 -13.85
N SER A 124 -0.08 6.85 -14.63
CA SER A 124 -0.28 5.47 -14.21
C SER A 124 0.80 4.97 -13.27
N VAL A 125 0.57 3.81 -12.62
CA VAL A 125 1.58 3.11 -11.80
C VAL A 125 2.84 2.75 -12.59
N ASP A 126 2.75 2.65 -13.90
CA ASP A 126 3.88 2.38 -14.80
C ASP A 126 4.53 3.68 -15.35
N ASN A 127 4.26 4.84 -14.74
CA ASN A 127 4.74 6.17 -15.12
C ASN A 127 4.42 6.56 -16.58
N LYS A 128 3.26 6.15 -17.07
CA LYS A 128 2.75 6.54 -18.39
C LYS A 128 1.57 7.49 -18.21
N VAL A 129 1.48 8.53 -19.05
CA VAL A 129 0.24 9.31 -19.13
C VAL A 129 -0.80 8.49 -19.85
N LEU A 130 -1.93 8.28 -19.19
CA LEU A 130 -3.11 7.59 -19.72
C LEU A 130 -4.31 8.49 -19.56
N SER A 131 -5.35 8.25 -20.37
CA SER A 131 -6.62 8.96 -20.27
C SER A 131 -7.70 8.01 -19.75
N ALA A 132 -8.63 8.54 -18.96
CA ALA A 132 -9.79 7.80 -18.47
C ALA A 132 -11.01 8.71 -18.31
N GLU A 133 -12.22 8.15 -18.44
CA GLU A 133 -13.47 8.83 -18.11
C GLU A 133 -13.72 8.83 -16.60
N ILE A 134 -14.21 9.93 -16.09
CA ILE A 134 -14.72 10.10 -14.73
C ILE A 134 -16.21 10.56 -14.77
N PRO A 135 -17.04 10.19 -13.77
CA PRO A 135 -16.73 9.25 -12.70
C PRO A 135 -16.77 7.79 -13.19
N VAL A 136 -16.02 6.94 -12.50
CA VAL A 136 -16.10 5.48 -12.63
C VAL A 136 -17.26 5.00 -11.76
N LEU A 137 -18.18 4.25 -12.34
CA LEU A 137 -19.39 3.80 -11.66
C LEU A 137 -19.36 2.31 -11.28
N LYS A 138 -18.72 1.47 -12.13
CA LYS A 138 -18.73 0.02 -11.97
C LYS A 138 -17.37 -0.60 -12.27
N ILE A 139 -16.80 -1.29 -11.28
CA ILE A 139 -15.42 -1.71 -11.26
C ILE A 139 -15.27 -3.24 -11.20
N VAL A 140 -14.42 -3.79 -12.07
CA VAL A 140 -13.80 -5.10 -11.88
C VAL A 140 -12.46 -4.92 -11.18
N ILE A 141 -12.22 -5.58 -10.04
CA ILE A 141 -10.91 -5.57 -9.37
C ILE A 141 -10.03 -6.72 -9.84
N LEU A 142 -8.87 -6.41 -10.44
CA LEU A 142 -7.87 -7.40 -10.87
C LEU A 142 -6.69 -7.56 -9.90
N ASN A 143 -6.64 -6.79 -8.83
CA ASN A 143 -5.51 -6.77 -7.89
C ASN A 143 -5.68 -7.79 -6.75
N SER A 144 -5.19 -7.43 -5.57
CA SER A 144 -5.29 -8.22 -4.36
C SER A 144 -6.52 -7.84 -3.53
N GLN A 145 -6.77 -8.61 -2.46
CA GLN A 145 -7.76 -8.27 -1.44
C GLN A 145 -7.53 -6.90 -0.80
N ARG A 146 -6.29 -6.38 -0.79
CA ARG A 146 -5.98 -5.02 -0.30
C ARG A 146 -6.59 -3.93 -1.17
N SER A 147 -6.79 -4.19 -2.47
CA SER A 147 -7.51 -3.25 -3.34
C SER A 147 -9.01 -3.24 -3.06
N LEU A 148 -9.57 -4.38 -2.67
CA LEU A 148 -10.94 -4.46 -2.15
C LEU A 148 -11.06 -3.71 -0.82
N SER A 149 -10.13 -3.95 0.12
CA SER A 149 -10.09 -3.22 1.40
C SER A 149 -9.95 -1.70 1.19
N LEU A 150 -9.14 -1.28 0.22
CA LEU A 150 -8.97 0.13 -0.12
C LEU A 150 -10.27 0.76 -0.64
N ALA A 151 -10.95 0.08 -1.58
CA ALA A 151 -12.23 0.57 -2.11
C ALA A 151 -13.29 0.68 -1.01
N ILE A 152 -13.33 -0.29 -0.08
CA ILE A 152 -14.22 -0.26 1.10
C ILE A 152 -13.84 0.95 1.99
N ALA A 153 -12.55 1.14 2.26
CA ALA A 153 -12.07 2.19 3.17
C ALA A 153 -12.41 3.61 2.72
N ILE A 154 -12.58 3.81 1.42
CA ILE A 154 -12.96 5.09 0.82
C ILE A 154 -14.44 5.14 0.37
N ASN A 155 -15.28 4.25 0.90
CA ASN A 155 -16.70 4.12 0.56
C ASN A 155 -17.01 3.84 -0.93
N ALA A 156 -16.02 3.38 -1.73
CA ALA A 156 -16.20 2.98 -3.13
C ALA A 156 -16.54 1.48 -3.29
N GLY A 157 -16.95 0.81 -2.22
CA GLY A 157 -17.31 -0.62 -2.22
C GLY A 157 -18.50 -0.93 -3.13
N ASP A 158 -19.51 -0.07 -3.15
CA ASP A 158 -20.71 -0.24 -3.97
C ASP A 158 -20.44 -0.14 -5.49
N ASN A 159 -19.29 0.41 -5.88
CA ASN A 159 -18.87 0.44 -7.28
C ASN A 159 -18.35 -0.94 -7.77
N ILE A 160 -18.09 -1.91 -6.87
CA ILE A 160 -17.45 -3.17 -7.23
C ILE A 160 -18.49 -4.16 -7.75
N VAL A 161 -18.31 -4.65 -8.98
CA VAL A 161 -19.24 -5.58 -9.64
C VAL A 161 -18.65 -6.96 -9.94
N ALA A 162 -17.31 -7.12 -9.90
CA ALA A 162 -16.65 -8.40 -10.04
C ALA A 162 -15.24 -8.39 -9.44
N LEU A 163 -14.75 -9.58 -9.06
CA LEU A 163 -13.45 -9.79 -8.43
C LEU A 163 -12.65 -10.85 -9.18
N ASN A 164 -11.34 -10.92 -8.94
CA ASN A 164 -10.51 -12.02 -9.41
C ASN A 164 -10.45 -13.16 -8.37
N ASP A 165 -10.05 -14.37 -8.80
CA ASP A 165 -10.01 -15.58 -7.97
C ASP A 165 -9.02 -15.48 -6.79
N TYR A 166 -7.95 -14.67 -6.93
CA TYR A 166 -6.95 -14.51 -5.87
C TYR A 166 -7.55 -13.90 -4.61
N ILE A 167 -8.53 -12.98 -4.75
CA ILE A 167 -9.22 -12.36 -3.60
C ILE A 167 -9.94 -13.42 -2.78
N TYR A 168 -10.61 -14.37 -3.45
CA TYR A 168 -11.29 -15.48 -2.77
C TYR A 168 -10.34 -16.49 -2.10
N THR A 169 -9.10 -16.58 -2.55
CA THR A 169 -8.07 -17.42 -1.91
C THR A 169 -7.69 -16.91 -0.51
N TYR A 170 -7.76 -15.60 -0.31
CA TYR A 170 -7.40 -14.92 0.94
C TYR A 170 -8.62 -14.22 1.57
N TRP A 171 -9.77 -14.88 1.47
CA TRP A 171 -11.04 -14.32 1.87
C TRP A 171 -11.18 -14.19 3.39
N ASP A 172 -11.50 -12.98 3.87
CA ASP A 172 -11.91 -12.76 5.25
C ASP A 172 -13.43 -12.55 5.32
N GLU A 173 -14.16 -13.55 5.86
CA GLU A 173 -15.62 -13.56 5.91
C GLU A 173 -16.22 -12.37 6.67
N ASN A 174 -15.53 -11.85 7.68
CA ASN A 174 -16.05 -10.72 8.44
C ASN A 174 -15.83 -9.37 7.78
N LEU A 175 -14.77 -9.24 6.96
CA LEU A 175 -14.43 -7.99 6.29
C LEU A 175 -15.04 -7.88 4.89
N PHE A 176 -15.24 -9.03 4.18
CA PHE A 176 -15.62 -9.02 2.78
C PHE A 176 -16.96 -9.69 2.49
N LYS A 177 -17.74 -9.98 3.51
CA LYS A 177 -19.00 -10.74 3.41
C LYS A 177 -19.97 -10.21 2.35
N ASN A 178 -20.06 -8.88 2.20
CA ASN A 178 -20.97 -8.24 1.25
C ASN A 178 -20.59 -8.51 -0.21
N TYR A 179 -19.36 -8.95 -0.48
CA TYR A 179 -18.79 -9.14 -1.81
C TYR A 179 -18.65 -10.62 -2.22
N LYS A 180 -19.06 -11.56 -1.36
CA LYS A 180 -18.82 -13.01 -1.56
C LYS A 180 -19.55 -13.60 -2.77
N ASP A 181 -20.66 -13.01 -3.16
CA ASP A 181 -21.51 -13.49 -4.25
C ASP A 181 -21.23 -12.75 -5.58
N LEU A 182 -20.21 -11.89 -5.63
CA LEU A 182 -19.81 -11.23 -6.86
C LEU A 182 -19.22 -12.24 -7.87
N PRO A 183 -19.45 -12.03 -9.18
CA PRO A 183 -18.84 -12.88 -10.19
C PRO A 183 -17.31 -12.78 -10.17
N THR A 184 -16.64 -13.87 -10.56
CA THR A 184 -15.19 -13.90 -10.69
C THR A 184 -14.77 -13.81 -12.15
N VAL A 185 -13.65 -13.13 -12.39
CA VAL A 185 -13.06 -12.94 -13.72
C VAL A 185 -11.79 -13.78 -13.92
N GLY A 186 -11.56 -14.77 -13.05
CA GLY A 186 -10.40 -15.67 -13.13
C GLY A 186 -9.13 -15.09 -12.48
N ASP A 187 -7.96 -15.53 -12.96
CA ASP A 187 -6.67 -15.15 -12.42
C ASP A 187 -6.37 -13.64 -12.56
N ARG A 188 -5.76 -13.04 -11.54
CA ARG A 188 -5.45 -11.60 -11.52
C ARG A 188 -4.40 -11.19 -12.55
N LYS A 189 -3.47 -12.10 -12.90
CA LYS A 189 -2.41 -11.83 -13.87
C LYS A 189 -2.91 -11.99 -15.29
N GLU A 190 -3.61 -13.08 -15.55
CA GLU A 190 -4.18 -13.43 -16.86
C GLU A 190 -5.69 -13.69 -16.71
N PRO A 191 -6.50 -12.63 -16.50
CA PRO A 191 -7.95 -12.79 -16.30
C PRO A 191 -8.65 -13.30 -17.58
N SER A 192 -9.83 -13.86 -17.38
CA SER A 192 -10.73 -14.22 -18.48
C SER A 192 -11.32 -12.95 -19.08
N LEU A 193 -10.85 -12.58 -20.28
CA LEU A 193 -11.38 -11.41 -21.00
C LEU A 193 -12.87 -11.58 -21.33
N GLU A 194 -13.31 -12.82 -21.59
CA GLU A 194 -14.72 -13.13 -21.84
C GLU A 194 -15.58 -12.86 -20.60
N GLU A 195 -15.14 -13.28 -19.41
CA GLU A 195 -15.89 -13.03 -18.16
C GLU A 195 -15.91 -11.54 -17.82
N ILE A 196 -14.80 -10.81 -18.03
CA ILE A 196 -14.78 -9.34 -17.86
C ILE A 196 -15.82 -8.68 -18.78
N LEU A 197 -15.85 -9.06 -20.07
CA LEU A 197 -16.78 -8.47 -21.04
C LEU A 197 -18.25 -8.77 -20.76
N LYS A 198 -18.55 -9.85 -19.98
CA LYS A 198 -19.92 -10.17 -19.55
C LYS A 198 -20.39 -9.33 -18.36
N THR A 199 -19.48 -8.71 -17.60
CA THR A 199 -19.86 -7.82 -16.51
C THR A 199 -20.47 -6.52 -17.04
N ASP A 200 -21.24 -5.84 -16.22
CA ASP A 200 -21.75 -4.50 -16.50
C ASP A 200 -20.76 -3.39 -16.04
N ALA A 201 -19.51 -3.75 -15.76
CA ALA A 201 -18.47 -2.78 -15.42
C ALA A 201 -18.20 -1.81 -16.56
N ASP A 202 -17.89 -0.57 -16.23
CA ASP A 202 -17.32 0.41 -17.15
C ASP A 202 -15.78 0.43 -17.05
N THR A 203 -15.24 -0.05 -15.92
CA THR A 203 -13.83 0.09 -15.60
C THR A 203 -13.24 -1.20 -15.02
N ILE A 204 -11.99 -1.47 -15.41
CA ILE A 204 -11.14 -2.50 -14.84
C ILE A 204 -10.08 -1.81 -13.99
N TYR A 205 -10.12 -2.01 -12.66
CA TYR A 205 -9.10 -1.51 -11.74
C TYR A 205 -7.95 -2.52 -11.68
N ALA A 206 -6.82 -2.16 -12.27
CA ALA A 206 -5.62 -2.97 -12.35
C ALA A 206 -4.41 -2.19 -11.80
N GLY A 207 -3.37 -2.91 -11.42
CA GLY A 207 -2.06 -2.34 -11.11
C GLY A 207 -1.15 -2.31 -12.35
N SER A 208 0.17 -2.42 -12.14
CA SER A 208 1.15 -2.46 -13.22
C SER A 208 0.78 -3.45 -14.33
N GLU A 209 0.91 -3.03 -15.57
CA GLU A 209 0.61 -3.85 -16.75
C GLU A 209 1.47 -5.11 -16.86
N THR A 210 2.62 -5.16 -16.18
CA THR A 210 3.50 -6.32 -16.14
C THR A 210 3.10 -7.35 -15.08
N LYS A 211 2.21 -6.97 -14.15
CA LYS A 211 1.77 -7.81 -13.02
C LYS A 211 0.31 -8.23 -13.10
N TYR A 212 -0.56 -7.36 -13.61
CA TYR A 212 -2.02 -7.53 -13.54
C TYR A 212 -2.68 -7.28 -14.88
N GLY A 213 -3.49 -8.24 -15.32
CA GLY A 213 -4.12 -8.16 -16.63
C GLY A 213 -3.09 -8.03 -17.75
N VAL A 214 -2.04 -8.87 -17.73
CA VAL A 214 -0.94 -8.81 -18.72
C VAL A 214 -1.41 -9.17 -20.12
N ASN A 215 -2.56 -9.84 -20.25
CA ASN A 215 -3.21 -10.16 -21.51
C ASN A 215 -4.16 -9.05 -22.03
N ILE A 216 -4.32 -7.94 -21.27
CA ILE A 216 -5.06 -6.75 -21.71
C ILE A 216 -4.06 -5.78 -22.33
N GLN A 217 -4.21 -5.53 -23.64
CA GLN A 217 -3.36 -4.60 -24.37
C GLN A 217 -3.90 -3.17 -24.28
N GLY A 218 -3.01 -2.25 -23.91
CA GLY A 218 -3.37 -0.84 -23.76
C GLY A 218 -4.22 -0.57 -22.51
N ASN A 219 -5.03 0.48 -22.57
CA ASN A 219 -5.86 0.97 -21.46
C ASN A 219 -7.37 0.77 -21.68
N THR A 220 -7.75 -0.11 -22.62
CA THR A 220 -9.16 -0.43 -22.87
C THR A 220 -9.33 -1.94 -23.17
N LEU A 221 -10.52 -2.46 -22.87
CA LEU A 221 -10.97 -3.80 -23.27
C LEU A 221 -12.43 -3.71 -23.73
N GLY A 222 -12.64 -3.71 -25.06
CA GLY A 222 -13.95 -3.44 -25.62
C GLY A 222 -14.39 -1.99 -25.33
N ASP A 223 -15.51 -1.85 -24.64
CA ASP A 223 -16.08 -0.57 -24.16
C ASP A 223 -15.61 -0.18 -22.74
N LYS A 224 -14.80 -1.01 -22.12
CA LYS A 224 -14.33 -0.81 -20.74
C LYS A 224 -12.95 -0.17 -20.74
N GLN A 225 -12.76 0.80 -19.86
CA GLN A 225 -11.43 1.38 -19.62
C GLN A 225 -10.63 0.56 -18.60
N VAL A 226 -9.31 0.72 -18.61
CA VAL A 226 -8.41 0.07 -17.65
C VAL A 226 -7.66 1.15 -16.86
N LEU A 227 -7.97 1.26 -15.58
CA LEU A 227 -7.23 2.11 -14.66
C LEU A 227 -6.01 1.36 -14.12
N ARG A 228 -4.82 1.89 -14.41
CA ARG A 228 -3.53 1.38 -13.96
C ARG A 228 -3.05 2.20 -12.76
N LEU A 229 -3.59 1.89 -11.56
CA LEU A 229 -3.31 2.62 -10.34
C LEU A 229 -2.44 1.83 -9.37
N VAL A 230 -1.79 2.53 -8.46
CA VAL A 230 -1.15 1.92 -7.29
C VAL A 230 -2.22 1.28 -6.41
N THR A 231 -1.90 0.13 -5.83
CA THR A 231 -2.88 -0.66 -5.10
C THR A 231 -2.44 -0.99 -3.68
N TYR A 232 -1.29 -1.62 -3.53
CA TYR A 232 -0.81 -2.13 -2.23
C TYR A 232 0.71 -1.99 -2.06
N GLU A 233 1.38 -1.37 -3.03
CA GLU A 233 2.79 -1.08 -2.91
C GLU A 233 3.00 -0.18 -1.69
N ASP A 234 3.86 -0.65 -0.81
CA ASP A 234 4.10 0.00 0.46
C ASP A 234 4.65 1.41 0.28
N GLY A 235 4.18 2.29 1.13
CA GLY A 235 4.47 3.72 1.04
C GLY A 235 3.69 4.46 -0.05
N ARG A 236 2.89 3.76 -0.88
CA ARG A 236 2.07 4.38 -1.93
C ARG A 236 0.57 4.10 -1.81
N LEU A 237 0.12 3.52 -0.69
CA LEU A 237 -1.29 3.24 -0.47
C LEU A 237 -2.14 4.53 -0.47
N ALA A 238 -1.59 5.62 0.05
CA ALA A 238 -2.22 6.93 -0.02
C ALA A 238 -2.43 7.42 -1.45
N ASP A 239 -1.45 7.22 -2.34
CA ASP A 239 -1.57 7.53 -3.77
C ASP A 239 -2.75 6.76 -4.37
N GLY A 240 -2.81 5.44 -4.10
CA GLY A 240 -3.90 4.58 -4.59
C GLY A 240 -5.26 5.02 -4.07
N ALA A 241 -5.36 5.43 -2.81
CA ALA A 241 -6.59 5.91 -2.19
C ALA A 241 -7.07 7.21 -2.85
N LEU A 242 -6.20 8.20 -2.99
CA LEU A 242 -6.54 9.49 -3.60
C LEU A 242 -6.93 9.31 -5.07
N MET A 243 -6.17 8.51 -5.82
CA MET A 243 -6.48 8.24 -7.22
C MET A 243 -7.82 7.52 -7.37
N LEU A 244 -8.05 6.45 -6.61
CA LEU A 244 -9.32 5.73 -6.69
C LEU A 244 -10.50 6.62 -6.26
N GLY A 245 -10.34 7.39 -5.18
CA GLY A 245 -11.34 8.36 -4.72
C GLY A 245 -11.67 9.39 -5.79
N PHE A 246 -10.64 9.97 -6.43
CA PHE A 246 -10.81 10.93 -7.51
C PHE A 246 -11.61 10.34 -8.68
N PHE A 247 -11.31 9.10 -9.09
CA PHE A 247 -11.99 8.45 -10.21
C PHE A 247 -13.42 8.02 -9.88
N THR A 248 -13.73 7.74 -8.62
CA THR A 248 -15.05 7.21 -8.20
C THR A 248 -15.97 8.24 -7.52
N ASP A 249 -15.61 9.53 -7.55
CA ASP A 249 -16.31 10.60 -6.81
C ASP A 249 -16.34 10.39 -5.28
N HIS A 250 -15.30 9.75 -4.71
CA HIS A 250 -15.12 9.52 -3.27
C HIS A 250 -13.90 10.28 -2.73
N ASP A 251 -13.65 11.48 -3.25
CA ASP A 251 -12.48 12.30 -2.92
C ASP A 251 -12.38 12.59 -1.42
N GLU A 252 -13.48 13.01 -0.79
CA GLU A 252 -13.49 13.36 0.64
C GLU A 252 -13.21 12.16 1.53
N ASP A 253 -13.76 10.98 1.20
CA ASP A 253 -13.51 9.75 1.94
C ASP A 253 -12.06 9.28 1.78
N ALA A 254 -11.51 9.39 0.57
CA ALA A 254 -10.11 9.08 0.31
C ALA A 254 -9.17 10.00 1.10
N GLN A 255 -9.45 11.30 1.12
CA GLN A 255 -8.68 12.28 1.89
C GLN A 255 -8.78 12.02 3.41
N LYS A 256 -9.98 11.67 3.91
CA LYS A 256 -10.17 11.28 5.31
C LYS A 256 -9.32 10.05 5.67
N TYR A 257 -9.31 9.04 4.80
CA TYR A 257 -8.52 7.84 5.01
C TYR A 257 -7.02 8.12 4.98
N VAL A 258 -6.55 8.88 4.00
CA VAL A 258 -5.14 9.28 3.87
C VAL A 258 -4.68 10.13 5.05
N LYS A 259 -5.49 11.11 5.46
CA LYS A 259 -5.18 11.91 6.65
C LYS A 259 -5.05 11.06 7.91
N TRP A 260 -5.91 10.07 8.08
CA TRP A 260 -5.82 9.14 9.20
C TRP A 260 -4.50 8.35 9.19
N MET A 261 -4.08 7.85 8.02
CA MET A 261 -2.79 7.15 7.87
C MET A 261 -1.60 8.06 8.18
N ASP A 262 -1.63 9.30 7.70
CA ASP A 262 -0.55 10.28 7.92
C ASP A 262 -0.46 10.70 9.39
N ASP A 263 -1.61 10.95 10.04
CA ASP A 263 -1.66 11.28 11.46
C ASP A 263 -1.10 10.14 12.33
N LEU A 264 -1.43 8.88 12.00
CA LEU A 264 -0.89 7.70 12.67
C LEU A 264 0.62 7.57 12.44
N THR A 265 1.06 7.68 11.19
CA THR A 265 2.48 7.60 10.82
C THR A 265 3.29 8.68 11.54
N SER A 266 2.78 9.90 11.61
CA SER A 266 3.44 11.01 12.33
C SER A 266 3.57 10.72 13.83
N LYS A 267 2.51 10.19 14.47
CA LYS A 267 2.55 9.80 15.90
C LYS A 267 3.58 8.70 16.16
N ILE A 268 3.66 7.71 15.27
CA ILE A 268 4.65 6.63 15.39
C ILE A 268 6.07 7.22 15.27
N ASN A 269 6.32 8.03 14.25
CA ASN A 269 7.63 8.64 14.00
C ASN A 269 8.08 9.55 15.15
N ASP A 270 7.17 10.32 15.75
CA ASP A 270 7.47 11.16 16.92
C ASP A 270 7.96 10.34 18.12
N LYS A 271 7.40 9.17 18.35
CA LYS A 271 7.87 8.25 19.40
C LYS A 271 9.18 7.58 19.03
N LEU A 272 9.29 7.06 17.80
CA LEU A 272 10.49 6.38 17.29
C LEU A 272 11.72 7.31 17.28
N SER A 273 11.53 8.60 17.04
CA SER A 273 12.62 9.59 17.05
C SER A 273 13.33 9.70 18.41
N LYS A 274 12.68 9.28 19.50
CA LYS A 274 13.17 9.32 20.87
C LYS A 274 13.87 8.03 21.32
N ILE A 275 13.83 6.98 20.49
CA ILE A 275 14.45 5.68 20.78
C ILE A 275 15.85 5.68 20.21
N GLU A 276 16.85 5.61 21.08
CA GLU A 276 18.24 5.47 20.71
C GLU A 276 18.54 4.01 20.30
N ASP A 277 19.52 3.83 19.40
CA ASP A 277 20.03 2.51 18.99
C ASP A 277 18.96 1.49 18.50
N LYS A 278 17.80 1.96 18.04
CA LYS A 278 16.71 1.10 17.55
C LYS A 278 17.12 0.17 16.41
N ASP A 279 18.11 0.57 15.62
CA ASP A 279 18.71 -0.21 14.53
C ASP A 279 19.50 -1.44 15.03
N LYS A 280 19.84 -1.51 16.32
CA LYS A 280 20.44 -2.69 16.95
C LYS A 280 19.43 -3.80 17.23
N THR A 281 18.14 -3.48 17.29
CA THR A 281 17.06 -4.47 17.37
C THR A 281 16.93 -5.18 16.03
N ARG A 282 17.01 -6.52 16.03
CA ARG A 282 16.97 -7.33 14.82
C ARG A 282 15.78 -8.27 14.83
N PHE A 283 15.12 -8.37 13.70
CA PHE A 283 14.02 -9.29 13.52
C PHE A 283 14.16 -10.10 12.23
N TYR A 284 13.61 -11.29 12.25
CA TYR A 284 13.34 -12.11 11.07
C TYR A 284 11.84 -11.98 10.74
N VAL A 285 11.49 -11.88 9.47
CA VAL A 285 10.10 -11.97 8.99
C VAL A 285 10.02 -12.95 7.84
N GLY A 286 9.04 -13.86 7.89
CA GLY A 286 8.85 -14.87 6.86
C GLY A 286 8.31 -16.19 7.40
N THR A 287 8.29 -17.19 6.51
CA THR A 287 7.96 -18.57 6.89
C THR A 287 9.22 -19.33 7.33
N PRO A 288 9.10 -20.54 7.93
CA PRO A 288 10.29 -21.37 8.19
C PRO A 288 11.11 -21.76 6.95
N THR A 289 10.55 -21.55 5.76
CA THR A 289 11.19 -21.93 4.47
C THR A 289 11.51 -20.74 3.56
N TYR A 290 10.93 -19.56 3.82
CA TYR A 290 11.13 -18.37 3.00
C TYR A 290 11.24 -17.12 3.86
N MET A 291 12.32 -16.39 3.72
CA MET A 291 12.63 -15.13 4.40
C MET A 291 12.17 -13.96 3.53
N TYR A 292 11.41 -13.03 4.10
CA TYR A 292 11.01 -11.80 3.41
C TYR A 292 12.08 -10.72 3.56
N ALA A 293 12.29 -9.97 2.49
CA ALA A 293 13.27 -8.88 2.43
C ALA A 293 12.90 -7.89 1.31
N GLY A 294 13.62 -6.80 1.20
CA GLY A 294 13.57 -5.88 0.07
C GLY A 294 12.17 -5.31 -0.18
N LEU A 295 11.56 -5.70 -1.29
CA LEU A 295 10.25 -5.22 -1.76
C LEU A 295 9.04 -5.92 -1.13
N ASP A 296 9.21 -6.81 -0.16
CA ASP A 296 8.07 -7.35 0.57
C ASP A 296 7.46 -6.27 1.47
N GLY A 297 6.17 -6.07 1.35
CA GLY A 297 5.49 -4.97 1.99
C GLY A 297 5.45 -5.03 3.50
N VAL A 298 5.21 -6.20 4.07
CA VAL A 298 5.21 -6.38 5.53
C VAL A 298 6.63 -6.21 6.07
N SER A 299 7.64 -6.73 5.36
CA SER A 299 9.05 -6.52 5.67
C SER A 299 9.41 -5.03 5.74
N THR A 300 8.97 -4.27 4.76
CA THR A 300 9.22 -2.82 4.67
C THR A 300 8.50 -2.07 5.80
N ALA A 301 7.23 -2.39 6.06
CA ALA A 301 6.45 -1.76 7.12
C ALA A 301 7.02 -2.04 8.53
N LEU A 302 7.41 -3.29 8.80
CA LEU A 302 8.07 -3.63 10.06
C LEU A 302 9.43 -2.93 10.21
N SER A 303 10.20 -2.79 9.11
CA SER A 303 11.47 -2.07 9.11
C SER A 303 11.29 -0.56 9.34
N ALA A 304 10.13 0.02 8.98
CA ALA A 304 9.82 1.42 9.24
C ALA A 304 9.75 1.75 10.74
N SER A 305 9.60 0.76 11.63
CA SER A 305 9.78 0.93 13.07
C SER A 305 11.23 1.30 13.48
N GLY A 306 12.19 1.22 12.55
CA GLY A 306 13.61 1.45 12.80
C GLY A 306 14.39 0.21 13.25
N ALA A 307 13.72 -0.92 13.49
CA ALA A 307 14.39 -2.20 13.73
C ALA A 307 14.95 -2.77 12.40
N THR A 308 15.98 -3.60 12.50
CA THR A 308 16.69 -4.15 11.34
C THR A 308 16.15 -5.53 10.96
N ASN A 309 15.55 -5.67 9.78
CA ASN A 309 15.22 -6.95 9.20
C ASN A 309 16.52 -7.68 8.78
N VAL A 310 16.77 -8.87 9.35
CA VAL A 310 17.94 -9.68 8.96
C VAL A 310 17.91 -10.10 7.49
N GLY A 311 16.71 -10.23 6.90
CA GLY A 311 16.54 -10.49 5.48
C GLY A 311 17.19 -9.41 4.61
N ASN A 312 17.06 -8.14 4.99
CA ASN A 312 17.64 -7.00 4.27
C ASN A 312 19.18 -6.96 4.38
N LEU A 313 19.76 -7.56 5.41
CA LEU A 313 21.22 -7.70 5.54
C LEU A 313 21.79 -8.80 4.64
N ILE A 314 20.99 -9.80 4.32
CA ILE A 314 21.38 -11.03 3.62
C ILE A 314 21.06 -10.94 2.13
N VAL A 315 19.83 -10.53 1.78
CA VAL A 315 19.37 -10.38 0.41
C VAL A 315 19.72 -8.96 -0.06
N THR A 316 20.88 -8.84 -0.72
CA THR A 316 21.42 -7.53 -1.15
C THR A 316 20.85 -7.04 -2.49
N ASP A 317 20.09 -7.86 -3.19
CA ASP A 317 19.39 -7.47 -4.42
C ASP A 317 18.08 -6.74 -4.03
N PRO A 318 17.99 -5.41 -4.23
CA PRO A 318 16.83 -4.63 -3.80
C PRO A 318 15.55 -4.93 -4.60
N THR A 319 15.66 -5.69 -5.70
CA THR A 319 14.51 -6.06 -6.52
C THR A 319 13.85 -7.37 -6.08
N LYS A 320 14.42 -8.08 -5.12
CA LYS A 320 13.90 -9.35 -4.61
C LYS A 320 13.06 -9.13 -3.35
N PRO A 321 11.86 -9.72 -3.27
CA PRO A 321 11.02 -9.64 -2.08
C PRO A 321 11.48 -10.61 -0.96
N GLY A 322 12.51 -11.42 -1.19
CA GLY A 322 13.02 -12.37 -0.22
C GLY A 322 13.83 -13.50 -0.84
N ALA A 323 14.14 -14.51 -0.02
CA ALA A 323 14.94 -15.68 -0.42
C ALA A 323 14.59 -16.95 0.39
N SER A 324 15.05 -18.11 -0.09
CA SER A 324 14.92 -19.38 0.63
C SER A 324 15.67 -19.35 1.97
N THR A 325 14.97 -19.59 3.08
CA THR A 325 15.58 -19.65 4.42
C THR A 325 16.69 -20.71 4.50
N SER A 326 16.51 -21.85 3.84
CA SER A 326 17.49 -22.94 3.90
C SER A 326 18.81 -22.60 3.22
N GLU A 327 18.78 -21.71 2.21
CA GLU A 327 19.99 -21.24 1.52
C GLU A 327 20.85 -20.33 2.42
N TYR A 328 20.19 -19.54 3.29
CA TYR A 328 20.84 -18.52 4.10
C TYR A 328 20.78 -18.78 5.61
N ILE A 329 20.46 -20.00 6.02
CA ILE A 329 20.25 -20.32 7.44
C ILE A 329 21.45 -19.95 8.32
N GLU A 330 22.70 -20.23 7.88
CA GLU A 330 23.88 -19.88 8.64
C GLU A 330 24.05 -18.37 8.83
N ASP A 331 23.70 -17.58 7.83
CA ASP A 331 23.79 -16.12 7.90
C ASP A 331 22.69 -15.53 8.79
N ILE A 332 21.48 -16.09 8.75
CA ILE A 332 20.39 -15.75 9.66
C ILE A 332 20.81 -16.02 11.11
N LEU A 333 21.37 -17.21 11.40
CA LEU A 333 21.84 -17.58 12.73
C LEU A 333 22.96 -16.64 13.23
N LYS A 334 23.89 -16.24 12.35
CA LYS A 334 24.95 -15.26 12.68
C LYS A 334 24.37 -13.88 13.00
N CYS A 335 23.33 -13.47 12.29
CA CYS A 335 22.62 -12.21 12.56
C CYS A 335 21.88 -12.22 13.89
N ASN A 336 21.55 -13.39 14.43
CA ASN A 336 20.89 -13.58 15.72
C ASN A 336 19.66 -12.69 15.91
N PRO A 337 18.56 -12.89 15.14
CA PRO A 337 17.35 -12.11 15.34
C PRO A 337 16.78 -12.28 16.76
N GLN A 338 16.41 -11.18 17.38
CA GLN A 338 15.79 -11.11 18.72
C GLN A 338 14.28 -11.37 18.64
N TYR A 339 13.70 -11.18 17.46
CA TYR A 339 12.27 -11.37 17.18
C TYR A 339 12.07 -12.15 15.89
N ILE A 340 11.05 -13.01 15.86
CA ILE A 340 10.67 -13.80 14.69
C ILE A 340 9.20 -13.49 14.37
N ILE A 341 8.93 -12.94 13.19
CA ILE A 341 7.59 -12.67 12.73
C ILE A 341 7.20 -13.73 11.70
N GLY A 342 6.30 -14.61 12.08
CA GLY A 342 5.83 -15.71 11.25
C GLY A 342 4.92 -15.23 10.12
N GLY A 343 5.26 -15.61 8.88
CA GLY A 343 4.57 -15.21 7.67
C GLY A 343 3.44 -16.17 7.28
N LYS A 344 2.39 -16.29 8.09
CA LYS A 344 1.16 -16.97 7.69
C LYS A 344 -0.05 -16.07 7.90
N TYR A 345 -1.04 -16.20 7.03
CA TYR A 345 -2.26 -15.42 7.13
C TYR A 345 -3.08 -15.87 8.35
N ILE A 346 -3.54 -14.88 9.10
CA ILE A 346 -4.61 -14.99 10.11
C ILE A 346 -5.75 -14.07 9.68
N TYR A 347 -6.98 -14.46 10.04
CA TYR A 347 -8.19 -13.80 9.57
C TYR A 347 -9.12 -13.50 10.74
N THR A 348 -10.00 -12.51 10.58
CA THR A 348 -10.92 -12.09 11.62
C THR A 348 -12.01 -13.14 11.94
N HIS A 349 -12.30 -14.06 11.01
CA HIS A 349 -13.26 -15.15 11.22
C HIS A 349 -12.68 -16.36 11.97
N GLN A 350 -11.37 -16.41 12.22
CA GLN A 350 -10.75 -17.52 12.93
C GLN A 350 -10.91 -17.38 14.45
N SER A 351 -11.18 -18.49 15.11
CA SER A 351 -11.10 -18.60 16.56
C SER A 351 -9.65 -18.58 17.05
N GLU A 352 -9.44 -18.25 18.30
CA GLU A 352 -8.10 -18.27 18.92
C GLU A 352 -7.44 -19.66 18.79
N SER A 353 -8.22 -20.75 18.95
CA SER A 353 -7.70 -22.11 18.79
C SER A 353 -7.25 -22.44 17.37
N GLU A 354 -7.93 -21.91 16.35
CA GLU A 354 -7.53 -22.07 14.95
C GLU A 354 -6.25 -21.26 14.65
N ILE A 355 -6.17 -20.03 15.14
CA ILE A 355 -4.96 -19.20 15.01
C ILE A 355 -3.78 -19.86 15.71
N LYS A 356 -4.00 -20.38 16.94
CA LYS A 356 -2.99 -21.14 17.67
C LYS A 356 -2.54 -22.39 16.88
N ALA A 357 -3.44 -23.11 16.26
CA ALA A 357 -3.08 -24.26 15.43
C ALA A 357 -2.22 -23.87 14.21
N VAL A 358 -2.50 -22.71 13.59
CA VAL A 358 -1.65 -22.15 12.51
C VAL A 358 -0.27 -21.79 13.06
N TYR A 359 -0.20 -21.13 14.20
CA TYR A 359 1.04 -20.77 14.88
C TYR A 359 1.88 -22.02 15.22
N ASP A 360 1.28 -23.01 15.89
CA ASP A 360 1.94 -24.27 16.27
C ASP A 360 2.45 -25.07 15.05
N SER A 361 1.85 -24.86 13.87
CA SER A 361 2.30 -25.50 12.62
C SER A 361 3.57 -24.89 12.01
N MET A 362 4.04 -23.74 12.52
CA MET A 362 5.25 -23.07 12.05
C MET A 362 6.48 -23.64 12.75
N ASP A 363 7.24 -24.48 12.07
CA ASP A 363 8.47 -25.08 12.62
C ASP A 363 9.67 -24.16 12.43
N PHE A 364 9.94 -23.31 13.41
CA PHE A 364 11.15 -22.49 13.49
C PHE A 364 12.32 -23.17 14.24
N SER A 365 12.31 -24.48 14.42
CA SER A 365 13.37 -25.21 15.15
C SER A 365 14.78 -25.00 14.57
N LYS A 366 14.90 -24.66 13.28
CA LYS A 366 16.16 -24.27 12.64
C LYS A 366 16.79 -22.99 13.24
N PHE A 367 16.00 -22.18 13.94
CA PHE A 367 16.41 -20.95 14.62
C PHE A 367 16.76 -21.16 16.10
N ALA A 368 16.84 -22.40 16.58
CA ALA A 368 16.93 -22.79 18.02
C ALA A 368 18.06 -22.11 18.83
N ILE A 369 19.06 -21.53 18.16
CA ILE A 369 20.16 -20.83 18.83
C ILE A 369 20.03 -19.30 18.80
N THR A 370 19.00 -18.76 18.16
CA THR A 370 18.75 -17.31 18.12
C THR A 370 18.03 -16.84 19.38
N ASP A 371 18.27 -15.59 19.77
CA ASP A 371 17.62 -14.99 20.95
C ASP A 371 16.09 -15.02 20.81
N GLY A 372 15.57 -14.74 19.61
CA GLY A 372 14.14 -14.75 19.37
C GLY A 372 13.48 -16.11 19.57
N TYR A 373 14.17 -17.19 19.22
CA TYR A 373 13.66 -18.56 19.47
C TYR A 373 13.80 -18.95 20.94
N VAL A 374 14.99 -18.70 21.53
CA VAL A 374 15.28 -19.08 22.93
C VAL A 374 14.36 -18.37 23.91
N ASN A 375 14.05 -17.10 23.66
CA ASN A 375 13.18 -16.28 24.51
C ASN A 375 11.70 -16.38 24.14
N ASN A 376 11.31 -17.26 23.21
CA ASN A 376 9.94 -17.40 22.70
C ASN A 376 9.36 -16.11 22.07
N GLU A 377 10.21 -15.27 21.52
CA GLU A 377 9.82 -14.01 20.83
C GLU A 377 9.40 -14.30 19.37
N ILE A 378 8.40 -15.18 19.21
CA ILE A 378 7.86 -15.61 17.93
C ILE A 378 6.40 -15.12 17.82
N TYR A 379 6.13 -14.29 16.83
CA TYR A 379 4.84 -13.65 16.63
C TYR A 379 4.25 -14.02 15.27
N MET A 380 2.94 -13.90 15.14
CA MET A 380 2.23 -14.00 13.87
C MET A 380 1.32 -12.78 13.71
N ILE A 381 1.28 -12.18 12.53
CA ILE A 381 0.52 -10.95 12.29
C ILE A 381 -0.42 -11.11 11.09
N ASN A 382 -1.53 -10.36 11.11
CA ASN A 382 -2.42 -10.24 9.98
C ASN A 382 -1.76 -9.40 8.87
N TYR A 383 -1.71 -9.92 7.65
CA TYR A 383 -1.02 -9.28 6.53
C TYR A 383 -1.89 -8.29 5.74
N ASP A 384 -3.19 -8.21 6.03
CA ASP A 384 -4.13 -7.38 5.26
C ASP A 384 -4.39 -6.00 5.88
N LEU A 385 -3.55 -5.60 6.82
CA LEU A 385 -3.63 -4.30 7.47
C LEU A 385 -2.88 -3.21 6.67
N PRO A 386 -3.24 -1.93 6.82
CA PRO A 386 -2.50 -0.81 6.27
C PRO A 386 -1.04 -0.76 6.76
N PHE A 387 -0.15 -0.21 5.92
CA PHE A 387 1.27 -0.07 6.20
C PHE A 387 1.54 0.56 7.59
N CYS A 388 0.87 1.67 7.92
CA CYS A 388 1.05 2.36 9.20
C CYS A 388 0.67 1.49 10.41
N ILE A 389 -0.34 0.62 10.29
CA ILE A 389 -0.68 -0.34 11.35
C ILE A 389 0.41 -1.41 11.47
N HIS A 390 0.94 -1.96 10.36
CA HIS A 390 2.07 -2.89 10.43
C HIS A 390 3.31 -2.25 11.07
N THR A 391 3.58 -0.95 10.78
CA THR A 391 4.66 -0.22 11.45
C THR A 391 4.39 -0.10 12.95
N LEU A 392 3.14 0.17 13.36
CA LEU A 392 2.76 0.22 14.77
C LEU A 392 2.89 -1.15 15.43
N ILE A 393 2.48 -2.24 14.77
CA ILE A 393 2.67 -3.62 15.25
C ILE A 393 4.15 -3.89 15.51
N GLY A 394 5.01 -3.62 14.50
CA GLY A 394 6.46 -3.75 14.66
C GLY A 394 7.00 -2.92 15.83
N SER A 395 6.58 -1.66 15.94
CA SER A 395 6.97 -0.77 17.03
C SER A 395 6.53 -1.30 18.39
N THR A 396 5.33 -1.88 18.49
CA THR A 396 4.81 -2.46 19.75
C THR A 396 5.57 -3.73 20.15
N ILE A 397 5.92 -4.58 19.18
CA ILE A 397 6.68 -5.80 19.44
C ILE A 397 8.15 -5.48 19.81
N PHE A 398 8.80 -4.57 19.06
CA PHE A 398 10.22 -4.32 19.18
C PHE A 398 10.57 -3.31 20.28
N PHE A 399 9.65 -2.43 20.65
CA PHE A 399 9.86 -1.33 21.60
C PHE A 399 8.69 -1.18 22.59
N PRO A 400 8.37 -2.24 23.38
CA PRO A 400 7.17 -2.26 24.23
C PRO A 400 7.16 -1.18 25.33
N GLU A 401 8.32 -0.63 25.70
CA GLU A 401 8.43 0.48 26.64
C GLU A 401 7.91 1.82 26.07
N ALA A 402 7.93 1.97 24.74
CA ALA A 402 7.46 3.18 24.07
C ALA A 402 6.07 3.01 23.43
N PHE A 403 5.70 1.79 23.07
CA PHE A 403 4.46 1.44 22.38
C PHE A 403 3.73 0.33 23.12
N SER A 404 2.52 0.60 23.60
CA SER A 404 1.75 -0.38 24.36
C SER A 404 0.81 -1.20 23.45
N VAL A 405 0.52 -2.43 23.86
CA VAL A 405 -0.50 -3.29 23.21
C VAL A 405 -1.87 -2.62 23.25
N ALA A 406 -2.20 -1.89 24.31
CA ALA A 406 -3.48 -1.17 24.42
C ALA A 406 -3.62 -0.07 23.33
N GLU A 407 -2.54 0.68 23.05
CA GLU A 407 -2.53 1.68 21.98
C GLU A 407 -2.70 1.04 20.59
N LEU A 408 -2.05 -0.11 20.37
CA LEU A 408 -2.21 -0.88 19.14
C LEU A 408 -3.66 -1.38 18.98
N GLU A 409 -4.22 -1.93 20.04
CA GLU A 409 -5.61 -2.40 20.09
C GLU A 409 -6.62 -1.28 19.77
N ASP A 410 -6.47 -0.13 20.41
CA ASP A 410 -7.32 1.03 20.18
C ASP A 410 -7.21 1.53 18.74
N THR A 411 -5.99 1.53 18.16
CA THR A 411 -5.75 1.94 16.77
C THR A 411 -6.41 0.97 15.78
N ILE A 412 -6.31 -0.34 16.00
CA ILE A 412 -6.94 -1.33 15.12
C ILE A 412 -8.47 -1.22 15.21
N LYS A 413 -9.03 -1.04 16.41
CA LYS A 413 -10.49 -0.84 16.59
C LYS A 413 -10.96 0.42 15.88
N ASP A 414 -10.19 1.51 15.96
CA ASP A 414 -10.49 2.76 15.27
C ASP A 414 -10.49 2.55 13.75
N TYR A 415 -9.47 1.89 13.20
CA TYR A 415 -9.40 1.52 11.77
C TYR A 415 -10.62 0.70 11.34
N LEU A 416 -10.95 -0.36 12.08
CA LEU A 416 -12.09 -1.22 11.76
C LEU A 416 -13.41 -0.46 11.78
N SER A 417 -13.58 0.45 12.73
CA SER A 417 -14.83 1.20 12.89
C SER A 417 -15.03 2.28 11.83
N GLN A 418 -13.94 2.85 11.31
CA GLN A 418 -14.00 3.96 10.36
C GLN A 418 -13.92 3.52 8.91
N PHE A 419 -13.17 2.44 8.61
CA PHE A 419 -12.72 2.10 7.27
C PHE A 419 -13.01 0.67 6.84
N CYS A 420 -13.72 -0.13 7.66
CA CYS A 420 -14.04 -1.51 7.33
C CYS A 420 -15.54 -1.81 7.54
N GLU A 421 -16.05 -2.72 6.72
CA GLU A 421 -17.39 -3.27 6.88
C GLU A 421 -17.33 -4.53 7.75
N THR A 422 -17.30 -4.37 9.08
CA THR A 422 -17.00 -5.46 10.02
C THR A 422 -18.13 -6.47 10.24
N ASN A 423 -19.30 -6.26 9.65
CA ASN A 423 -20.42 -7.23 9.63
C ASN A 423 -20.79 -7.87 10.99
N GLY A 424 -20.65 -7.10 12.09
CA GLY A 424 -20.91 -7.58 13.46
C GLY A 424 -19.76 -8.39 14.08
N TYR A 425 -18.56 -8.30 13.50
CA TYR A 425 -17.36 -8.87 14.08
C TYR A 425 -17.10 -8.34 15.49
N GLU A 426 -16.94 -9.25 16.46
CA GLU A 426 -16.49 -8.93 17.80
C GLU A 426 -14.96 -8.93 17.82
N PHE A 427 -14.37 -7.81 18.17
CA PHE A 427 -12.92 -7.61 18.13
C PHE A 427 -12.18 -8.63 19.01
N ASN A 428 -11.18 -9.28 18.41
CA ASN A 428 -10.24 -10.15 19.09
C ASN A 428 -8.82 -9.82 18.59
N MET A 429 -7.94 -9.36 19.48
CA MET A 429 -6.58 -8.97 19.15
C MET A 429 -5.77 -10.08 18.47
N TYR A 430 -6.02 -11.34 18.80
CA TYR A 430 -5.35 -12.48 18.17
C TYR A 430 -5.63 -12.61 16.65
N ASN A 431 -6.70 -12.03 16.15
CA ASN A 431 -6.97 -11.97 14.72
C ASN A 431 -6.03 -10.97 13.98
N PHE A 432 -5.27 -10.16 14.71
CA PHE A 432 -4.37 -9.15 14.15
C PHE A 432 -2.93 -9.38 14.53
N VAL A 433 -2.67 -9.73 15.79
CA VAL A 433 -1.35 -10.12 16.28
C VAL A 433 -1.51 -11.27 17.26
N TYR A 434 -0.88 -12.38 16.96
CA TYR A 434 -0.76 -13.49 17.90
C TYR A 434 0.53 -13.32 18.70
N PHE A 435 0.38 -13.05 19.99
CA PHE A 435 1.46 -13.01 20.96
C PHE A 435 1.68 -14.41 21.54
N PRO A 436 2.94 -14.87 21.66
CA PRO A 436 3.19 -16.11 22.35
C PRO A 436 2.68 -16.01 23.80
N ALA A 437 2.06 -17.08 24.29
CA ALA A 437 1.70 -17.15 25.70
C ALA A 437 2.97 -17.25 26.54
N ASP A 438 3.03 -16.50 27.66
CA ASP A 438 4.09 -16.59 28.67
C ASP A 438 4.19 -18.01 29.28
#